data_5a1bf55f73afd541783dd05996011788
#
_entry.id   5a1bf55f73afd541783dd05996011788
#
_cell.length_a   1.000
_cell.length_b   1.000
_cell.length_c   1.000
_cell.angle_alpha   90.00
_cell.angle_beta   90.00
_cell.angle_gamma   90.00
#
_symmetry.space_group_name_H-M   'P 1'
#
loop_
_entity.id
_entity.type
_entity.pdbx_description
1 polymer ?
#
loop_
_entity_poly.entity_id
_entity_poly.type
_entity_poly.pdbx_seq_one_letter_code
_entity_poly.pdbx_strand_id
1 'polypeptide(L)'
;MSKIGYNIKKLRNVKNLSQQAFADIFNLTRGNISSYEEMRAEPKIEIVIKIANYFSIPLEHLLTKQLSVNEILNFNDYFNEDERQLLKKFASIPFLNREAIQKIRDGVFDMGKTEQLSFPIYSANRFLALELTQDIAVPLDFLLPEHTILFFEQVQVENLHTLKDHFGLYFAENVLFIGKYIQNESAIDLRLNEWKSEHFTYENNSSFWKLYAKFEKII
;
A
#
# COMPACT_ATOMS: atom_id res chain seq x y z
N MET A 1 25.23 9.17 -31.33
CA MET A 1 23.87 9.24 -31.89
C MET A 1 22.92 8.68 -30.84
N SER A 2 21.91 9.44 -30.44
CA SER A 2 21.01 9.00 -29.39
C SER A 2 20.15 7.82 -29.85
N LYS A 3 19.61 7.05 -28.88
CA LYS A 3 18.71 5.92 -29.17
C LYS A 3 17.25 6.32 -29.13
N ILE A 4 16.96 7.63 -28.98
CA ILE A 4 15.62 8.16 -28.72
C ILE A 4 14.61 7.78 -29.80
N GLY A 5 14.95 7.91 -31.08
CA GLY A 5 14.01 7.60 -32.17
C GLY A 5 13.62 6.13 -32.21
N TYR A 6 14.58 5.23 -31.99
CA TYR A 6 14.34 3.80 -31.87
C TYR A 6 13.41 3.48 -30.68
N ASN A 7 13.69 4.11 -29.55
CA ASN A 7 12.90 3.90 -28.32
C ASN A 7 11.48 4.47 -28.47
N ILE A 8 11.28 5.64 -29.08
CA ILE A 8 9.94 6.20 -29.37
C ILE A 8 9.11 5.20 -30.17
N LYS A 9 9.68 4.66 -31.27
CA LYS A 9 8.98 3.65 -32.10
C LYS A 9 8.59 2.42 -31.27
N LYS A 10 9.48 1.94 -30.42
CA LYS A 10 9.27 0.77 -29.60
C LYS A 10 8.20 1.00 -28.53
N LEU A 11 8.28 2.13 -27.82
CA LEU A 11 7.28 2.57 -26.82
C LEU A 11 5.87 2.65 -27.42
N ARG A 12 5.77 3.30 -28.58
CA ARG A 12 4.52 3.40 -29.33
C ARG A 12 3.93 2.02 -29.66
N ASN A 13 4.77 1.12 -30.18
CA ASN A 13 4.33 -0.23 -30.58
C ASN A 13 3.91 -1.07 -29.36
N VAL A 14 4.63 -0.98 -28.24
CA VAL A 14 4.27 -1.69 -26.99
C VAL A 14 2.89 -1.24 -26.49
N LYS A 15 2.54 0.03 -26.69
CA LYS A 15 1.21 0.57 -26.33
C LYS A 15 0.17 0.42 -27.41
N ASN A 16 0.48 -0.24 -28.52
CA ASN A 16 -0.41 -0.38 -29.70
C ASN A 16 -0.96 0.95 -30.23
N LEU A 17 -0.18 2.03 -30.15
CA LEU A 17 -0.58 3.35 -30.60
C LEU A 17 -0.17 3.58 -32.06
N SER A 18 -1.03 4.30 -32.81
CA SER A 18 -0.63 4.88 -34.09
C SER A 18 0.36 6.03 -33.91
N GLN A 19 1.11 6.41 -34.95
CA GLN A 19 1.98 7.60 -34.86
C GLN A 19 1.18 8.86 -34.53
N GLN A 20 -0.05 8.99 -35.01
CA GLN A 20 -0.92 10.12 -34.68
C GLN A 20 -1.33 10.09 -33.21
N ALA A 21 -1.81 8.96 -32.71
CA ALA A 21 -2.24 8.83 -31.32
C ALA A 21 -1.07 9.08 -30.33
N PHE A 22 0.15 8.63 -30.69
CA PHE A 22 1.33 8.94 -29.88
C PHE A 22 1.70 10.43 -29.94
N ALA A 23 1.58 11.06 -31.10
CA ALA A 23 1.83 12.49 -31.26
C ALA A 23 0.86 13.34 -30.41
N ASP A 24 -0.41 12.97 -30.40
CA ASP A 24 -1.47 13.70 -29.66
C ASP A 24 -1.20 13.75 -28.15
N ILE A 25 -0.61 12.67 -27.57
CA ILE A 25 -0.24 12.62 -26.14
C ILE A 25 0.74 13.75 -25.79
N PHE A 26 1.63 14.09 -26.69
CA PHE A 26 2.70 15.06 -26.44
C PHE A 26 2.50 16.43 -27.11
N ASN A 27 1.31 16.67 -27.65
CA ASN A 27 1.00 17.87 -28.46
C ASN A 27 1.97 18.06 -29.64
N LEU A 28 2.25 16.97 -30.36
CA LEU A 28 3.09 16.93 -31.55
C LEU A 28 2.26 16.61 -32.81
N THR A 29 2.87 16.76 -33.97
CA THR A 29 2.29 16.27 -35.21
C THR A 29 2.75 14.85 -35.52
N ARG A 30 1.94 14.08 -36.28
CA ARG A 30 2.35 12.78 -36.80
C ARG A 30 3.68 12.84 -37.52
N GLY A 31 3.93 13.93 -38.27
CA GLY A 31 5.19 14.14 -39.02
C GLY A 31 6.41 14.25 -38.10
N ASN A 32 6.25 14.85 -36.89
CA ASN A 32 7.32 14.87 -35.90
C ASN A 32 7.69 13.45 -35.46
N ILE A 33 6.68 12.63 -35.11
CA ILE A 33 6.92 11.26 -34.66
C ILE A 33 7.56 10.41 -35.77
N SER A 34 7.05 10.50 -37.01
CA SER A 34 7.67 9.83 -38.16
C SER A 34 9.15 10.20 -38.32
N SER A 35 9.46 11.51 -38.23
CA SER A 35 10.83 12.00 -38.37
C SER A 35 11.74 11.50 -37.25
N TYR A 36 11.24 11.41 -36.02
CA TYR A 36 11.99 10.89 -34.87
C TYR A 36 12.24 9.38 -35.00
N GLU A 37 11.19 8.60 -35.34
CA GLU A 37 11.29 7.14 -35.52
C GLU A 37 12.22 6.72 -36.65
N GLU A 38 12.29 7.55 -37.69
CA GLU A 38 13.19 7.34 -38.86
C GLU A 38 14.57 7.98 -38.66
N MET A 39 14.86 8.55 -37.48
CA MET A 39 16.12 9.20 -37.13
C MET A 39 16.50 10.36 -38.06
N ARG A 40 15.51 10.96 -38.75
CA ARG A 40 15.69 12.18 -39.57
C ARG A 40 15.79 13.45 -38.77
N ALA A 41 15.24 13.44 -37.53
CA ALA A 41 15.33 14.52 -36.57
C ALA A 41 15.38 13.96 -35.15
N GLU A 42 15.94 14.73 -34.23
CA GLU A 42 15.86 14.43 -32.80
C GLU A 42 14.85 15.35 -32.12
N PRO A 43 14.05 14.84 -31.15
CA PRO A 43 13.15 15.68 -30.40
C PRO A 43 13.92 16.67 -29.52
N LYS A 44 13.33 17.85 -29.29
CA LYS A 44 13.86 18.78 -28.30
C LYS A 44 13.89 18.14 -26.92
N ILE A 45 14.86 18.55 -26.10
CA ILE A 45 15.04 17.97 -24.75
C ILE A 45 13.76 18.00 -23.90
N GLU A 46 12.94 19.03 -24.02
CA GLU A 46 11.66 19.17 -23.33
C GLU A 46 10.67 18.03 -23.70
N ILE A 47 10.66 17.63 -24.95
CA ILE A 47 9.84 16.53 -25.46
C ILE A 47 10.39 15.18 -24.94
N VAL A 48 11.72 15.03 -24.95
CA VAL A 48 12.38 13.84 -24.43
C VAL A 48 12.04 13.65 -22.93
N ILE A 49 12.09 14.73 -22.15
CA ILE A 49 11.71 14.73 -20.73
C ILE A 49 10.23 14.36 -20.55
N LYS A 50 9.32 14.93 -21.36
CA LYS A 50 7.89 14.57 -21.31
C LYS A 50 7.66 13.09 -21.63
N ILE A 51 8.35 12.56 -22.65
CA ILE A 51 8.28 11.15 -22.99
C ILE A 51 8.85 10.29 -21.86
N ALA A 52 10.04 10.63 -21.33
CA ALA A 52 10.66 9.96 -20.20
C ALA A 52 9.72 9.89 -18.99
N ASN A 53 9.13 11.03 -18.63
CA ASN A 53 8.16 11.12 -17.53
C ASN A 53 6.89 10.32 -17.82
N TYR A 54 6.28 10.50 -18.97
CA TYR A 54 5.06 9.78 -19.38
C TYR A 54 5.26 8.27 -19.36
N PHE A 55 6.43 7.77 -19.74
CA PHE A 55 6.78 6.38 -19.71
C PHE A 55 7.62 6.00 -18.48
N SER A 56 7.84 6.83 -17.46
CA SER A 56 8.70 6.68 -16.27
C SER A 56 10.03 5.97 -16.55
N ILE A 57 10.60 6.23 -17.70
CA ILE A 57 11.89 5.70 -18.09
C ILE A 57 12.95 6.72 -17.67
N PRO A 58 14.03 6.31 -16.98
CA PRO A 58 15.13 7.19 -16.70
C PRO A 58 15.62 7.84 -18.00
N LEU A 59 15.77 9.17 -18.01
CA LEU A 59 16.17 9.95 -19.18
C LEU A 59 17.44 9.40 -19.85
N GLU A 60 18.40 9.01 -19.03
CA GLU A 60 19.64 8.38 -19.48
C GLU A 60 19.35 7.10 -20.29
N HIS A 61 18.48 6.22 -19.80
CA HIS A 61 18.14 4.98 -20.49
C HIS A 61 17.43 5.25 -21.82
N LEU A 62 16.50 6.23 -21.82
CA LEU A 62 15.78 6.60 -23.03
C LEU A 62 16.72 7.13 -24.14
N LEU A 63 17.80 7.82 -23.77
CA LEU A 63 18.77 8.40 -24.70
C LEU A 63 19.89 7.47 -25.11
N THR A 64 20.38 6.62 -24.20
CA THR A 64 21.65 5.88 -24.40
C THR A 64 21.45 4.40 -24.66
N LYS A 65 20.39 3.79 -24.13
CA LYS A 65 20.12 2.34 -24.28
C LYS A 65 19.09 2.07 -25.36
N GLN A 66 19.23 0.95 -26.02
CA GLN A 66 18.21 0.41 -26.91
C GLN A 66 17.30 -0.49 -26.07
N LEU A 67 16.17 0.05 -25.63
CA LEU A 67 15.25 -0.63 -24.71
C LEU A 67 14.66 -1.89 -25.34
N SER A 68 14.59 -2.98 -24.61
CA SER A 68 13.85 -4.18 -24.95
C SER A 68 12.38 -4.05 -24.57
N VAL A 69 11.50 -4.91 -25.12
CA VAL A 69 10.06 -4.94 -24.72
C VAL A 69 9.93 -5.26 -23.24
N ASN A 70 10.71 -6.22 -22.73
CA ASN A 70 10.66 -6.58 -21.31
C ASN A 70 11.12 -5.44 -20.40
N GLU A 71 12.17 -4.69 -20.79
CA GLU A 71 12.58 -3.50 -20.05
C GLU A 71 11.50 -2.42 -20.06
N ILE A 72 10.84 -2.19 -21.21
CA ILE A 72 9.73 -1.23 -21.30
C ILE A 72 8.56 -1.71 -20.43
N LEU A 73 8.20 -2.98 -20.43
CA LEU A 73 7.15 -3.53 -19.58
C LEU A 73 7.54 -3.49 -18.12
N ASN A 74 8.77 -3.76 -17.76
CA ASN A 74 9.29 -3.61 -16.41
C ASN A 74 9.34 -2.15 -15.96
N PHE A 75 9.59 -1.20 -16.89
CA PHE A 75 9.41 0.22 -16.63
C PHE A 75 7.93 0.61 -16.56
N ASN A 76 7.01 -0.06 -17.27
CA ASN A 76 5.57 0.12 -17.09
C ASN A 76 5.09 -0.24 -15.68
N ASP A 77 5.76 -1.12 -14.97
CA ASP A 77 5.56 -1.33 -13.54
C ASP A 77 5.98 -0.10 -12.72
N TYR A 78 6.65 0.87 -13.34
CA TYR A 78 6.97 2.19 -12.79
C TYR A 78 5.96 3.29 -13.18
N PHE A 79 4.87 2.98 -13.88
CA PHE A 79 4.09 3.94 -14.67
C PHE A 79 2.87 4.57 -14.08
N ASN A 80 2.61 4.55 -12.89
CA ASN A 80 1.73 5.51 -12.24
C ASN A 80 2.31 5.81 -10.88
N GLU A 81 2.72 7.05 -10.60
CA GLU A 81 2.94 7.41 -9.20
C GLU A 81 1.67 7.16 -8.38
N ASP A 82 0.49 7.30 -8.98
CA ASP A 82 -0.77 6.85 -8.38
C ASP A 82 -0.96 5.32 -8.47
N GLU A 83 -0.57 4.64 -9.55
CA GLU A 83 -0.52 3.17 -9.64
C GLU A 83 0.77 2.58 -9.04
N ARG A 84 1.89 3.31 -8.96
CA ARG A 84 3.04 2.95 -8.13
C ARG A 84 2.71 3.00 -6.65
N GLN A 85 1.93 3.95 -6.24
CA GLN A 85 1.33 3.89 -4.92
C GLN A 85 0.38 2.68 -4.82
N LEU A 86 -0.29 2.25 -5.88
CA LEU A 86 -1.10 1.04 -5.91
C LEU A 86 -0.28 -0.27 -5.94
N LEU A 87 0.85 -0.35 -6.62
CA LEU A 87 1.71 -1.54 -6.72
C LEU A 87 2.84 -1.60 -5.68
N LYS A 88 3.27 -0.48 -5.11
CA LYS A 88 4.03 -0.45 -3.85
C LYS A 88 3.20 -0.82 -2.63
N LYS A 89 1.99 -1.29 -2.79
CA LYS A 89 0.99 -1.49 -1.75
C LYS A 89 0.79 -2.92 -1.32
N PHE A 90 1.73 -3.81 -1.66
CA PHE A 90 1.94 -5.00 -0.86
C PHE A 90 2.95 -4.64 0.23
N ALA A 91 2.46 -4.15 1.35
CA ALA A 91 3.31 -4.00 2.51
C ALA A 91 3.51 -5.36 3.15
N SER A 92 4.75 -5.63 3.59
CA SER A 92 5.05 -6.71 4.49
C SER A 92 4.66 -6.25 5.89
N ILE A 93 3.69 -6.90 6.50
CA ILE A 93 3.13 -6.54 7.81
C ILE A 93 3.29 -7.68 8.80
N PRO A 94 3.60 -7.40 10.08
CA PRO A 94 3.69 -8.42 11.11
C PRO A 94 2.39 -9.20 11.23
N PHE A 95 2.48 -10.52 11.33
CA PHE A 95 1.33 -11.41 11.44
C PHE A 95 1.33 -12.14 12.78
N LEU A 96 0.35 -11.80 13.61
CA LEU A 96 0.08 -12.47 14.87
C LEU A 96 -0.79 -13.69 14.61
N ASN A 97 -0.16 -14.79 14.24
CA ASN A 97 -0.78 -16.10 14.17
C ASN A 97 -0.95 -16.70 15.58
N ARG A 98 -1.55 -17.87 15.68
CA ARG A 98 -1.78 -18.57 16.95
C ARG A 98 -0.50 -18.76 17.77
N GLU A 99 0.63 -19.06 17.13
CA GLU A 99 1.92 -19.22 17.81
C GLU A 99 2.44 -17.90 18.39
N ALA A 100 2.32 -16.81 17.63
CA ALA A 100 2.70 -15.48 18.10
C ALA A 100 1.83 -15.02 19.29
N ILE A 101 0.52 -15.28 19.24
CA ILE A 101 -0.42 -15.00 20.33
C ILE A 101 -0.03 -15.76 21.60
N GLN A 102 0.36 -17.02 21.48
CA GLN A 102 0.84 -17.80 22.63
C GLN A 102 2.13 -17.19 23.22
N LYS A 103 3.08 -16.82 22.37
CA LYS A 103 4.32 -16.16 22.81
C LYS A 103 4.07 -14.82 23.53
N ILE A 104 3.03 -14.09 23.12
CA ILE A 104 2.60 -12.86 23.81
C ILE A 104 2.17 -13.20 25.24
N ARG A 105 1.32 -14.20 25.41
CA ARG A 105 0.84 -14.64 26.72
C ARG A 105 1.96 -15.12 27.64
N ASP A 106 2.94 -15.79 27.05
CA ASP A 106 4.09 -16.30 27.78
C ASP A 106 5.14 -15.21 28.10
N GLY A 107 4.93 -13.98 27.62
CA GLY A 107 5.84 -12.84 27.85
C GLY A 107 7.16 -12.92 27.11
N VAL A 108 7.25 -13.75 26.05
CA VAL A 108 8.47 -13.98 25.25
C VAL A 108 8.35 -13.50 23.80
N PHE A 109 7.37 -12.67 23.55
CA PHE A 109 7.05 -12.18 22.19
C PHE A 109 8.05 -11.11 21.72
N ASP A 110 8.49 -11.25 20.46
CA ASP A 110 9.37 -10.30 19.78
C ASP A 110 8.74 -9.96 18.41
N MET A 111 8.27 -8.73 18.27
CA MET A 111 7.65 -8.22 17.03
C MET A 111 8.60 -8.33 15.83
N GLY A 112 9.91 -8.17 16.04
CA GLY A 112 10.92 -8.24 14.97
C GLY A 112 11.13 -9.64 14.40
N LYS A 113 10.69 -10.68 15.11
CA LYS A 113 10.78 -12.08 14.70
C LYS A 113 9.45 -12.69 14.30
N THR A 114 8.44 -11.84 14.16
CA THR A 114 7.09 -12.28 13.79
C THR A 114 7.03 -12.59 12.29
N GLU A 115 6.28 -13.62 11.95
CA GLU A 115 5.95 -13.92 10.56
C GLU A 115 5.36 -12.70 9.86
N GLN A 116 5.60 -12.56 8.56
CA GLN A 116 5.16 -11.41 7.78
C GLN A 116 4.14 -11.83 6.73
N LEU A 117 3.06 -11.09 6.62
CA LEU A 117 2.10 -11.22 5.52
C LEU A 117 2.27 -10.08 4.52
N SER A 118 2.19 -10.41 3.24
CA SER A 118 2.09 -9.40 2.17
C SER A 118 0.62 -9.09 1.92
N PHE A 119 0.23 -7.85 2.15
CA PHE A 119 -1.15 -7.40 1.98
C PHE A 119 -1.21 -6.07 1.21
N PRO A 120 -2.18 -5.91 0.26
CA PRO A 120 -2.35 -4.64 -0.45
C PRO A 120 -2.87 -3.57 0.52
N ILE A 121 -2.06 -2.54 0.74
CA ILE A 121 -2.36 -1.45 1.67
C ILE A 121 -2.46 -0.13 0.91
N TYR A 122 -3.44 0.70 1.28
CA TYR A 122 -3.69 2.01 0.71
C TYR A 122 -3.47 3.16 1.71
N SER A 123 -2.56 2.94 2.66
CA SER A 123 -2.22 3.91 3.68
C SER A 123 -0.71 3.93 3.95
N ALA A 124 -0.18 5.06 4.41
CA ALA A 124 1.22 5.21 4.84
C ALA A 124 1.45 4.82 6.30
N ASN A 125 0.39 4.48 7.03
CA ASN A 125 0.46 4.10 8.44
C ASN A 125 1.05 2.70 8.63
N ARG A 126 1.37 2.35 9.87
CA ARG A 126 1.78 1.00 10.24
C ARG A 126 0.58 0.07 10.29
N PHE A 127 0.80 -1.19 9.95
CA PHE A 127 -0.22 -2.24 9.97
C PHE A 127 0.22 -3.43 10.78
N LEU A 128 -0.76 -4.17 11.26
CA LEU A 128 -0.63 -5.43 11.98
C LEU A 128 -1.72 -6.38 11.50
N ALA A 129 -1.37 -7.62 11.19
CA ALA A 129 -2.33 -8.69 10.91
C ALA A 129 -2.48 -9.60 12.13
N LEU A 130 -3.69 -10.06 12.39
CA LEU A 130 -4.04 -10.92 13.52
C LEU A 130 -4.94 -12.05 13.06
N GLU A 131 -4.58 -13.29 13.35
CA GLU A 131 -5.48 -14.43 13.19
C GLU A 131 -6.47 -14.47 14.36
N LEU A 132 -7.76 -14.42 14.06
CA LEU A 132 -8.81 -14.54 15.07
C LEU A 132 -8.88 -15.98 15.58
N THR A 133 -8.56 -16.19 16.85
CA THR A 133 -8.64 -17.48 17.53
C THR A 133 -9.59 -17.40 18.72
N GLN A 134 -10.10 -18.52 19.22
CA GLN A 134 -10.96 -18.61 20.40
C GLN A 134 -10.34 -17.98 21.66
N ASP A 135 -9.03 -17.89 21.65
CA ASP A 135 -8.27 -17.35 22.77
C ASP A 135 -8.32 -15.84 22.89
N ILE A 136 -8.74 -15.12 21.83
CA ILE A 136 -8.81 -13.67 21.84
C ILE A 136 -10.18 -13.23 22.32
N ALA A 137 -10.21 -12.42 23.38
CA ALA A 137 -11.44 -11.84 23.86
C ALA A 137 -11.96 -10.80 22.84
N VAL A 138 -13.21 -10.95 22.43
CA VAL A 138 -13.89 -10.07 21.49
C VAL A 138 -15.24 -9.60 22.06
N PRO A 139 -15.74 -8.41 21.66
CA PRO A 139 -17.08 -7.97 22.02
C PRO A 139 -18.17 -8.91 21.45
N LEU A 140 -19.34 -8.95 22.11
CA LEU A 140 -20.47 -9.80 21.68
C LEU A 140 -21.00 -9.44 20.28
N ASP A 141 -20.86 -8.19 19.87
CA ASP A 141 -21.25 -7.69 18.55
C ASP A 141 -20.17 -7.89 17.47
N PHE A 142 -19.04 -8.51 17.83
CA PHE A 142 -17.95 -8.84 16.91
C PHE A 142 -18.11 -10.27 16.38
N LEU A 143 -19.02 -10.45 15.44
CA LEU A 143 -19.41 -11.76 14.92
C LEU A 143 -18.58 -12.12 13.67
N LEU A 144 -17.42 -12.70 13.87
CA LEU A 144 -16.55 -13.21 12.78
C LEU A 144 -16.16 -14.67 13.05
N PRO A 145 -16.01 -15.48 11.99
CA PRO A 145 -15.54 -16.87 12.12
C PRO A 145 -14.11 -16.92 12.67
N GLU A 146 -13.78 -18.03 13.33
CA GLU A 146 -12.39 -18.36 13.65
C GLU A 146 -11.54 -18.44 12.38
N HIS A 147 -10.24 -18.23 12.54
CA HIS A 147 -9.27 -18.19 11.45
C HIS A 147 -9.49 -17.06 10.44
N THR A 148 -10.40 -16.11 10.73
CA THR A 148 -10.44 -14.84 10.01
C THR A 148 -9.15 -14.07 10.27
N ILE A 149 -8.49 -13.58 9.23
CA ILE A 149 -7.34 -12.71 9.38
C ILE A 149 -7.84 -11.26 9.40
N LEU A 150 -7.53 -10.57 10.49
CA LEU A 150 -7.89 -9.18 10.73
C LEU A 150 -6.68 -8.30 10.48
N PHE A 151 -6.87 -7.20 9.77
CA PHE A 151 -5.84 -6.21 9.50
C PHE A 151 -6.16 -4.94 10.26
N PHE A 152 -5.23 -4.50 11.08
CA PHE A 152 -5.35 -3.29 11.89
C PHE A 152 -4.38 -2.24 11.40
N GLU A 153 -4.84 -1.00 11.33
CA GLU A 153 -4.08 0.19 11.01
C GLU A 153 -3.76 0.97 12.29
N GLN A 154 -2.50 1.35 12.49
CA GLN A 154 -2.13 2.23 13.57
C GLN A 154 -2.63 3.65 13.28
N VAL A 155 -3.37 4.22 14.21
CA VAL A 155 -3.93 5.57 14.08
C VAL A 155 -3.01 6.57 14.80
N GLN A 156 -2.66 7.63 14.11
CA GLN A 156 -1.86 8.73 14.66
C GLN A 156 -2.71 9.59 15.61
N VAL A 157 -2.05 10.24 16.57
CA VAL A 157 -2.73 11.04 17.62
C VAL A 157 -3.65 12.10 17.02
N GLU A 158 -3.25 12.72 15.91
CA GLU A 158 -4.00 13.76 15.21
C GLU A 158 -5.34 13.24 14.63
N ASN A 159 -5.42 11.93 14.40
CA ASN A 159 -6.56 11.26 13.74
C ASN A 159 -7.42 10.44 14.70
N LEU A 160 -7.27 10.60 16.02
CA LEU A 160 -8.00 9.82 17.02
C LEU A 160 -9.52 9.97 16.91
N HIS A 161 -10.01 11.11 16.41
CA HIS A 161 -11.43 11.34 16.15
C HIS A 161 -12.04 10.33 15.16
N THR A 162 -11.21 9.67 14.34
CA THR A 162 -11.65 8.65 13.38
C THR A 162 -11.90 7.28 14.01
N LEU A 163 -11.55 7.11 15.29
CA LEU A 163 -11.71 5.83 15.99
C LEU A 163 -13.15 5.56 16.46
N LYS A 164 -13.93 6.61 16.68
CA LYS A 164 -15.28 6.48 17.22
C LYS A 164 -16.10 5.42 16.50
N ASP A 165 -16.73 4.53 17.25
CA ASP A 165 -17.58 3.43 16.77
C ASP A 165 -16.89 2.36 15.92
N HIS A 166 -15.55 2.41 15.76
CA HIS A 166 -14.79 1.38 15.08
C HIS A 166 -14.27 0.32 16.05
N PHE A 167 -14.16 -0.90 15.55
CA PHE A 167 -13.40 -1.93 16.26
C PHE A 167 -11.91 -1.65 16.19
N GLY A 168 -11.21 -1.98 17.27
CA GLY A 168 -9.77 -1.82 17.38
C GLY A 168 -9.13 -2.89 18.21
N LEU A 169 -7.82 -2.84 18.25
CA LEU A 169 -6.97 -3.78 18.96
C LEU A 169 -6.29 -3.04 20.13
N TYR A 170 -6.36 -3.62 21.30
CA TYR A 170 -5.55 -3.26 22.46
C TYR A 170 -4.45 -4.29 22.64
N PHE A 171 -3.24 -3.81 22.70
CA PHE A 171 -2.05 -4.60 22.88
C PHE A 171 -1.31 -4.08 24.12
N ALA A 172 -1.34 -4.82 25.19
CA ALA A 172 -0.58 -4.57 26.41
C ALA A 172 0.27 -5.78 26.75
N GLU A 173 1.34 -5.57 27.49
CA GLU A 173 2.40 -6.53 27.86
C GLU A 173 2.20 -8.00 27.42
N ASN A 174 1.19 -8.67 27.93
CA ASN A 174 0.94 -10.09 27.67
C ASN A 174 -0.51 -10.39 27.21
N VAL A 175 -1.26 -9.38 26.81
CA VAL A 175 -2.69 -9.54 26.53
C VAL A 175 -3.09 -8.81 25.26
N LEU A 176 -3.93 -9.50 24.46
CA LEU A 176 -4.58 -8.97 23.28
C LEU A 176 -6.09 -8.92 23.50
N PHE A 177 -6.69 -7.78 23.22
CA PHE A 177 -8.14 -7.62 23.22
C PHE A 177 -8.59 -6.92 21.95
N ILE A 178 -9.73 -7.36 21.42
CA ILE A 178 -10.47 -6.59 20.43
C ILE A 178 -11.62 -5.90 21.16
N GLY A 179 -11.81 -4.63 20.89
CA GLY A 179 -12.86 -3.82 21.52
C GLY A 179 -13.43 -2.81 20.54
N LYS A 180 -14.46 -2.10 20.98
CA LYS A 180 -15.07 -1.01 20.23
C LYS A 180 -14.70 0.33 20.86
N TYR A 181 -14.15 1.24 20.05
CA TYR A 181 -13.78 2.56 20.51
C TYR A 181 -15.01 3.44 20.79
N ILE A 182 -15.04 4.03 21.97
CA ILE A 182 -16.00 5.05 22.38
C ILE A 182 -15.19 6.30 22.68
N GLN A 183 -15.50 7.40 22.02
CA GLN A 183 -14.83 8.66 22.26
C GLN A 183 -15.61 9.52 23.23
N ASN A 184 -14.94 9.98 24.29
CA ASN A 184 -15.38 11.01 25.19
C ASN A 184 -14.61 12.31 24.92
N GLU A 185 -15.01 13.44 25.48
CA GLU A 185 -14.43 14.77 25.19
C GLU A 185 -12.92 14.85 25.48
N SER A 186 -12.41 14.12 26.47
CA SER A 186 -11.00 14.17 26.91
C SER A 186 -10.27 12.83 26.89
N ALA A 187 -10.94 11.75 26.48
CA ALA A 187 -10.38 10.39 26.54
C ALA A 187 -10.96 9.48 25.47
N ILE A 188 -10.30 8.37 25.26
CA ILE A 188 -10.75 7.28 24.38
C ILE A 188 -10.91 6.04 25.24
N ASP A 189 -12.10 5.46 25.20
CA ASP A 189 -12.38 4.16 25.82
C ASP A 189 -12.43 3.08 24.74
N LEU A 190 -11.76 1.97 24.98
CA LEU A 190 -11.93 0.75 24.22
C LEU A 190 -12.84 -0.19 25.02
N ARG A 191 -14.09 -0.31 24.62
CA ARG A 191 -15.06 -1.21 25.24
C ARG A 191 -14.80 -2.63 24.77
N LEU A 192 -14.40 -3.49 25.71
CA LEU A 192 -14.09 -4.89 25.46
C LEU A 192 -15.34 -5.78 25.57
N ASN A 193 -16.23 -5.44 26.51
CA ASN A 193 -17.55 -6.07 26.69
C ASN A 193 -18.46 -5.12 27.49
N GLU A 194 -19.61 -5.62 27.95
CA GLU A 194 -20.58 -4.80 28.73
C GLU A 194 -20.04 -4.33 30.09
N TRP A 195 -19.03 -5.02 30.63
CA TRP A 195 -18.51 -4.83 31.99
C TRP A 195 -17.10 -4.24 32.04
N LYS A 196 -16.35 -4.33 30.93
CA LYS A 196 -14.94 -3.94 30.89
C LYS A 196 -14.65 -3.00 29.73
N SER A 197 -14.05 -1.87 30.07
CA SER A 197 -13.46 -0.92 29.12
C SER A 197 -12.04 -0.57 29.57
N GLU A 198 -11.15 -0.39 28.61
CA GLU A 198 -9.82 0.19 28.84
C GLU A 198 -9.89 1.68 28.51
N HIS A 199 -9.34 2.49 29.40
CA HIS A 199 -9.40 3.95 29.35
C HIS A 199 -8.05 4.53 28.96
N PHE A 200 -8.01 5.36 27.93
CA PHE A 200 -6.80 6.01 27.43
C PHE A 200 -6.97 7.52 27.48
N THR A 201 -6.01 8.19 28.12
CA THR A 201 -5.87 9.64 28.01
C THR A 201 -4.99 10.00 26.83
N TYR A 202 -5.19 11.19 26.26
CA TYR A 202 -4.39 11.66 25.11
C TYR A 202 -2.89 11.86 25.43
N GLU A 203 -2.51 11.87 26.71
CA GLU A 203 -1.15 12.01 27.18
C GLU A 203 -0.36 10.69 27.21
N ASN A 204 -1.05 9.55 27.10
CA ASN A 204 -0.39 8.25 27.08
C ASN A 204 0.16 7.94 25.70
N ASN A 205 1.42 7.51 25.62
CA ASN A 205 2.10 7.01 24.40
C ASN A 205 1.51 5.68 23.88
N SER A 206 0.22 5.47 24.04
CA SER A 206 -0.46 4.25 23.62
C SER A 206 -0.63 4.23 22.11
N SER A 207 -0.34 3.10 21.51
CA SER A 207 -0.60 2.88 20.09
C SER A 207 -2.06 2.46 19.89
N PHE A 208 -2.82 3.25 19.16
CA PHE A 208 -4.21 2.95 18.83
C PHE A 208 -4.26 2.23 17.48
N TRP A 209 -4.95 1.10 17.46
CA TRP A 209 -5.11 0.27 16.28
C TRP A 209 -6.57 0.18 15.90
N LYS A 210 -6.90 0.51 14.66
CA LYS A 210 -8.26 0.47 14.10
C LYS A 210 -8.38 -0.72 13.15
N LEU A 211 -9.47 -1.46 13.21
CA LEU A 211 -9.76 -2.50 12.24
C LEU A 211 -9.92 -1.86 10.85
N TYR A 212 -9.08 -2.29 9.93
CA TYR A 212 -9.00 -1.76 8.57
C TYR A 212 -9.67 -2.69 7.55
N ALA A 213 -9.35 -3.99 7.63
CA ALA A 213 -9.86 -4.99 6.71
C ALA A 213 -9.90 -6.37 7.36
N LYS A 214 -10.60 -7.30 6.73
CA LYS A 214 -10.63 -8.71 7.10
C LYS A 214 -10.48 -9.59 5.87
N PHE A 215 -9.91 -10.77 6.07
CA PHE A 215 -9.89 -11.84 5.08
C PHE A 215 -10.53 -13.09 5.69
N GLU A 216 -11.56 -13.59 5.04
CA GLU A 216 -12.25 -14.83 5.41
C GLU A 216 -12.03 -15.85 4.31
N LYS A 217 -11.65 -17.07 4.71
CA LYS A 217 -11.62 -18.21 3.79
C LYS A 217 -13.04 -18.72 3.63
N ILE A 218 -13.57 -18.66 2.42
CA ILE A 218 -14.83 -19.31 2.07
C ILE A 218 -14.51 -20.80 1.86
N ILE A 219 -15.10 -21.65 2.69
CA ILE A 219 -14.95 -23.12 2.63
C ILE A 219 -16.17 -23.69 1.93
#